data_7ba43ad3a351ab576f266dae52e5ba1d
#
_entry.id   7ba43ad3a351ab576f266dae52e5ba1d
#
_cell.length_a   1.000
_cell.length_b   1.000
_cell.length_c   1.000
_cell.angle_alpha   90.00
_cell.angle_beta   90.00
_cell.angle_gamma   90.00
#
_symmetry.space_group_name_H-M   'P 1'
#
loop_
_entity.id
_entity.type
_entity.pdbx_description
1 polymer ?
#
loop_
_entity_poly.entity_id
_entity_poly.type
_entity_poly.pdbx_seq_one_letter_code
_entity_poly.pdbx_strand_id
1 'polypeptide(L)' 'MEKKTSVNPNEEIVKKLNTEHEELFDKMTRLANAISDPAKVAKIGPVQVSLLEGQLKAMQAYDDILQARIKLLK' A
#
# COMPACT_ATOMS: atom_id res chain seq x y z
N MET A 1 -21.92 -22.86 -18.77
CA MET A 1 -21.52 -22.71 -18.52
C MET A 1 -20.98 -22.35 -18.06
N GLU A 2 -20.85 -22.45 -17.91
CA GLU A 2 -20.31 -22.30 -17.55
C GLU A 2 -19.73 -21.69 -16.97
N LYS A 3 -19.77 -21.53 -16.94
CA LYS A 3 -19.22 -21.07 -16.50
C LYS A 3 -18.77 -20.56 -15.74
N LYS A 4 -19.06 -20.62 -15.40
CA LYS A 4 -18.59 -20.32 -14.76
C LYS A 4 -17.81 -20.31 -14.32
N THR A 5 -18.06 -20.45 -14.25
CA THR A 5 -17.44 -20.73 -14.04
C THR A 5 -16.29 -20.72 -13.96
N SER A 6 -16.62 -20.80 -13.79
CA SER A 6 -15.21 -20.99 -13.90
C SER A 6 -14.45 -19.75 -13.45
N VAL A 7 -14.46 -19.52 -12.16
CA VAL A 7 -13.67 -18.47 -11.57
C VAL A 7 -12.25 -18.97 -11.45
N ASN A 8 -11.33 -18.29 -12.12
CA ASN A 8 -9.92 -18.57 -11.99
C ASN A 8 -9.50 -18.28 -10.54
N PRO A 9 -8.91 -19.23 -9.82
CA PRO A 9 -8.47 -18.98 -8.44
C PRO A 9 -7.56 -17.77 -8.32
N ASN A 10 -6.77 -17.49 -9.37
CA ASN A 10 -5.89 -16.31 -9.37
C ASN A 10 -6.66 -15.00 -9.39
N GLU A 11 -7.85 -14.99 -9.98
CA GLU A 11 -8.68 -13.77 -10.00
C GLU A 11 -9.07 -13.34 -8.60
N GLU A 12 -9.42 -14.29 -7.75
CA GLU A 12 -9.77 -14.00 -6.36
C GLU A 12 -8.57 -13.44 -5.61
N ILE A 13 -7.41 -14.04 -5.80
CA ILE A 13 -6.19 -13.58 -5.14
C ILE A 13 -5.81 -12.20 -5.63
N VAL A 14 -5.87 -11.97 -6.95
CA VAL A 14 -5.56 -10.66 -7.53
C VAL A 14 -6.49 -9.59 -6.99
N LYS A 15 -7.77 -9.91 -6.84
CA LYS A 15 -8.76 -8.99 -6.30
C LYS A 15 -8.40 -8.57 -4.87
N LYS A 16 -8.02 -9.53 -4.04
CA LYS A 16 -7.62 -9.25 -2.66
C LYS A 16 -6.34 -8.43 -2.62
N LEU A 17 -5.38 -8.75 -3.47
CA LEU A 17 -4.13 -8.00 -3.53
C LEU A 17 -4.35 -6.58 -4.01
N ASN A 18 -5.25 -6.37 -4.97
CA ASN A 18 -5.60 -5.03 -5.43
C ASN A 18 -6.23 -4.21 -4.31
N THR A 19 -7.12 -4.81 -3.53
CA THR A 19 -7.73 -4.13 -2.39
C THR A 19 -6.67 -3.73 -1.38
N GLU A 20 -5.77 -4.66 -1.05
CA GLU A 20 -4.69 -4.39 -0.10
C GLU A 20 -3.77 -3.28 -0.62
N HIS A 21 -3.45 -3.31 -1.90
CA HIS A 21 -2.65 -2.27 -2.54
C HIS A 21 -3.32 -0.89 -2.43
N GLU A 22 -4.62 -0.82 -2.73
CA GLU A 22 -5.35 0.45 -2.69
C GLU A 22 -5.40 1.02 -1.27
N GLU A 23 -5.65 0.15 -0.29
CA GLU A 23 -5.69 0.58 1.11
C GLU A 23 -4.33 1.05 1.59
N LEU A 24 -3.29 0.31 1.21
CA LEU A 24 -1.92 0.67 1.57
C LEU A 24 -1.51 1.98 0.91
N PHE A 25 -1.84 2.13 -0.37
CA PHE A 25 -1.50 3.35 -1.11
C PHE A 25 -2.17 4.58 -0.48
N ASP A 26 -3.42 4.44 -0.06
CA ASP A 26 -4.13 5.52 0.62
C ASP A 26 -3.43 5.91 1.92
N LYS A 27 -3.00 4.92 2.71
CA LYS A 27 -2.27 5.17 3.95
C LYS A 27 -0.93 5.86 3.67
N MET A 28 -0.23 5.42 2.63
CA MET A 28 1.05 6.02 2.24
C MET A 28 0.87 7.47 1.84
N THR A 29 -0.17 7.78 1.08
CA THR A 29 -0.46 9.14 0.64
C THR A 29 -0.73 10.04 1.84
N ARG A 30 -1.54 9.57 2.79
CA ARG A 30 -1.84 10.35 3.99
C ARG A 30 -0.60 10.57 4.84
N LEU A 31 0.23 9.55 4.98
CA LEU A 31 1.46 9.66 5.75
C LEU A 31 2.45 10.61 5.07
N ALA A 32 2.61 10.51 3.76
CA ALA A 32 3.49 11.40 3.01
C ALA A 32 3.05 12.85 3.16
N ASN A 33 1.74 13.09 3.08
CA ASN A 33 1.20 14.45 3.26
C ASN A 33 1.47 14.99 4.66
N ALA A 34 1.32 14.14 5.68
CA ALA A 34 1.53 14.54 7.07
C ALA A 34 2.98 14.95 7.32
N ILE A 35 3.94 14.18 6.83
CA ILE A 35 5.35 14.47 7.08
C ILE A 35 5.91 15.53 6.13
N SER A 36 5.12 15.98 5.16
CA SER A 36 5.49 17.09 4.28
C SER A 36 4.94 18.43 4.76
N ASP A 37 4.06 18.43 5.75
CA ASP A 37 3.42 19.63 6.28
C ASP A 37 4.26 20.17 7.43
N PRO A 38 4.88 21.36 7.29
CA PRO A 38 5.77 21.89 8.35
C PRO A 38 5.06 22.06 9.71
N ALA A 39 3.79 22.45 9.69
CA ALA A 39 3.05 22.63 10.94
C ALA A 39 2.85 21.30 11.66
N LYS A 40 2.54 20.24 10.91
CA LYS A 40 2.37 18.91 11.51
C LYS A 40 3.71 18.34 11.96
N VAL A 41 4.77 18.53 11.17
CA VAL A 41 6.10 18.08 11.53
C VAL A 41 6.56 18.72 12.85
N ALA A 42 6.31 20.01 13.01
CA ALA A 42 6.66 20.70 14.26
C ALA A 42 5.95 20.13 15.46
N LYS A 43 4.69 19.73 15.32
CA LYS A 43 3.91 19.14 16.40
C LYS A 43 4.34 17.71 16.72
N ILE A 44 4.62 16.95 15.68
CA ILE A 44 4.99 15.54 15.82
C ILE A 44 6.36 15.39 16.46
N GLY A 45 7.29 16.26 16.08
CA GLY A 45 8.66 16.23 16.59
C GLY A 45 9.60 15.37 15.75
N PRO A 46 10.91 15.69 15.81
CA PRO A 46 11.88 15.11 14.87
C PRO A 46 12.08 13.61 15.01
N VAL A 47 12.00 13.06 16.22
CA VAL A 47 12.20 11.61 16.41
C VAL A 47 11.05 10.83 15.76
N GLN A 48 9.82 11.25 16.02
CA GLN A 48 8.65 10.60 15.45
C GLN A 48 8.62 10.77 13.93
N VAL A 49 8.98 11.95 13.42
CA VAL A 49 9.02 12.18 11.98
C VAL A 49 10.02 11.22 11.32
N SER A 50 11.17 11.02 11.93
CA SER A 50 12.17 10.10 11.42
C SER A 50 11.63 8.67 11.33
N LEU A 51 10.92 8.24 12.39
CA LEU A 51 10.30 6.91 12.41
C LEU A 51 9.21 6.79 11.35
N LEU A 52 8.41 7.84 11.16
CA LEU A 52 7.36 7.84 10.15
C LEU A 52 7.93 7.81 8.74
N GLU A 53 9.06 8.46 8.51
CA GLU A 53 9.75 8.38 7.22
C GLU A 53 10.22 6.95 6.94
N GLY A 54 10.75 6.29 7.95
CA GLY A 54 11.13 4.89 7.84
C GLY A 54 9.92 4.00 7.56
N GLN A 55 8.82 4.28 8.25
CA GLN A 55 7.57 3.55 8.03
C GLN A 55 7.08 3.71 6.59
N LEU A 56 7.15 4.92 6.06
CA LEU A 56 6.72 5.17 4.67
C LEU A 56 7.58 4.37 3.69
N LYS A 57 8.89 4.31 3.91
CA LYS A 57 9.77 3.52 3.06
C LYS A 57 9.44 2.03 3.11
N ALA A 58 9.14 1.53 4.30
CA ALA A 58 8.75 0.13 4.47
C ALA A 58 7.43 -0.16 3.75
N MET A 59 6.49 0.78 3.82
CA MET A 59 5.21 0.65 3.14
C MET A 59 5.40 0.64 1.63
N GLN A 60 6.29 1.46 1.10
CA GLN A 60 6.59 1.49 -0.33
C GLN A 60 7.19 0.16 -0.78
N ALA A 61 8.10 -0.40 -0.01
CA ALA A 61 8.69 -1.69 -0.34
C ALA A 61 7.64 -2.79 -0.33
N TYR A 62 6.75 -2.76 0.65
CA TYR A 62 5.65 -3.71 0.73
C TYR A 62 4.72 -3.59 -0.48
N ASP A 63 4.39 -2.35 -0.85
CA ASP A 63 3.51 -2.11 -1.99
C ASP A 63 4.14 -2.59 -3.30
N ASP A 64 5.45 -2.40 -3.46
CA ASP A 64 6.16 -2.90 -4.63
C ASP A 64 6.03 -4.41 -4.74
N ILE A 65 6.09 -5.12 -3.61
CA ILE A 65 5.91 -6.57 -3.59
C ILE A 65 4.48 -6.94 -3.97
N LEU A 66 3.50 -6.21 -3.47
CA LEU A 66 2.10 -6.46 -3.83
C LEU A 66 1.90 -6.32 -5.34
N GLN A 67 2.44 -5.28 -5.93
CA GLN A 67 2.33 -5.06 -7.36
C GLN A 67 3.03 -6.17 -8.16
N ALA A 68 4.19 -6.60 -7.71
CA ALA A 68 4.90 -7.70 -8.36
C ALA A 68 4.09 -8.99 -8.29
N ARG A 69 3.49 -9.28 -7.15
CA ARG A 69 2.65 -10.46 -6.98
C ARG A 69 1.44 -10.42 -7.91
N ILE A 70 0.81 -9.25 -8.04
CA ILE A 70 -0.33 -9.08 -8.94
C ILE A 70 0.10 -9.37 -10.38
N LYS A 71 1.23 -8.83 -10.80
CA LYS A 71 1.74 -9.04 -12.14
C LYS A 71 1.97 -10.51 -12.45
N LEU A 72 2.53 -11.24 -11.50
CA LEU A 72 2.82 -12.65 -11.69
C LEU A 72 1.55 -13.49 -11.79
N LEU A 73 0.46 -13.04 -11.19
CA LEU A 73 -0.80 -13.78 -11.19
C LEU A 73 -1.71 -13.43 -12.37
N LYS A 74 -1.41 -12.37 -13.06
CA LYS A 74 -2.14 -12.00 -14.27
C LYS A 74 -1.51 -12.67 -15.48
#